data_a39888774bd3740a8a86ffd7e6e23692
#
_entry.id   a39888774bd3740a8a86ffd7e6e23692
#
_cell.length_a   1.000
_cell.length_b   1.000
_cell.length_c   1.000
_cell.angle_alpha   90.00
_cell.angle_beta   90.00
_cell.angle_gamma   90.00
#
_symmetry.space_group_name_H-M   'P 1'
#
loop_
_entity.id
_entity.type
_entity.pdbx_description
1 polymer ?
#
loop_
_entity_poly.entity_id
_entity_poly.type
_entity_poly.pdbx_seq_one_letter_code
_entity_poly.pdbx_strand_id
1 'polypeptide(L)'
;MAKTADMRFDVVEGEDRTLNVTVSGELDITNIDALASAVAPALERKPARLVIEVGDLRFADSSAIALWVRWATAVPDIELRHVPPLLRRVVASMGLTETLKVSS
;
A
#
# COMPACT_ATOMS: atom_id res chain seq x y z
N MET A 1 17.72 -21.80 8.34
CA MET A 1 17.21 -20.53 8.87
C MET A 1 16.22 -19.93 7.89
N ALA A 2 15.04 -19.67 8.35
CA ALA A 2 14.03 -19.06 7.49
C ALA A 2 14.40 -17.64 7.18
N LYS A 3 14.33 -17.27 5.91
CA LYS A 3 14.63 -15.93 5.47
C LYS A 3 13.34 -15.13 5.37
N THR A 4 13.25 -14.07 6.14
CA THR A 4 12.12 -13.15 6.02
C THR A 4 12.21 -12.38 4.73
N ALA A 5 11.06 -12.05 4.16
CA ALA A 5 11.01 -11.22 2.98
C ALA A 5 11.63 -9.84 3.27
N ASP A 6 12.43 -9.35 2.35
CA ASP A 6 13.08 -8.06 2.47
C ASP A 6 12.10 -6.97 2.02
N MET A 7 11.65 -6.15 2.95
CA MET A 7 10.69 -5.09 2.68
C MET A 7 11.18 -3.80 3.32
N ARG A 8 11.08 -2.72 2.58
CA ARG A 8 11.37 -1.38 3.08
C ARG A 8 10.17 -0.50 2.86
N PHE A 9 9.97 0.44 3.76
CA PHE A 9 8.89 1.40 3.60
C PHE A 9 9.28 2.74 4.19
N ASP A 10 8.58 3.77 3.72
CA ASP A 10 8.74 5.13 4.22
C ASP A 10 7.35 5.75 4.33
N VAL A 11 7.08 6.45 5.42
CA VAL A 11 5.79 7.07 5.69
C VAL A 11 6.02 8.56 5.88
N VAL A 12 5.48 9.37 4.98
CA VAL A 12 5.69 10.82 5.01
C VAL A 12 4.33 11.52 4.99
N GLU A 13 4.09 12.34 6.01
CA GLU A 13 2.91 13.19 6.03
C GLU A 13 3.27 14.48 5.31
N GLY A 14 2.67 14.67 4.14
CA GLY A 14 2.91 15.85 3.33
C GLY A 14 1.92 16.97 3.62
N GLU A 15 1.98 18.01 2.81
CA GLU A 15 1.04 19.12 2.89
C GLU A 15 -0.33 18.68 2.41
N ASP A 16 -1.35 19.51 2.68
CA ASP A 16 -2.73 19.28 2.26
C ASP A 16 -3.31 17.97 2.80
N ARG A 17 -2.80 17.52 3.94
CA ARG A 17 -3.28 16.29 4.58
C ARG A 17 -3.14 15.08 3.67
N THR A 18 -2.08 15.03 2.88
CA THR A 18 -1.75 13.89 2.06
C THR A 18 -0.74 13.01 2.79
N LEU A 19 -1.05 11.74 2.92
CA LEU A 19 -0.14 10.75 3.48
C LEU A 19 0.50 9.98 2.34
N ASN A 20 1.82 9.96 2.30
CA ASN A 20 2.58 9.23 1.28
C ASN A 20 3.27 8.04 1.90
N VAL A 21 2.97 6.86 1.38
CA VAL A 21 3.58 5.60 1.83
C VAL A 21 4.30 4.99 0.64
N THR A 22 5.61 4.82 0.76
CA THR A 22 6.42 4.17 -0.25
C THR A 22 6.81 2.80 0.25
N VAL A 23 6.58 1.77 -0.54
CA VAL A 23 6.91 0.39 -0.16
C VAL A 23 7.73 -0.24 -1.27
N SER A 24 8.82 -0.92 -0.91
CA SER A 24 9.68 -1.61 -1.86
C SER A 24 10.02 -3.00 -1.37
N GLY A 25 10.51 -3.84 -2.28
CA GLY A 25 10.93 -5.20 -1.97
C GLY A 25 9.78 -6.18 -2.07
N GLU A 26 9.59 -6.98 -1.03
CA GLU A 26 8.60 -8.06 -1.01
C GLU A 26 7.66 -7.88 0.17
N LEU A 27 6.39 -7.70 -0.11
CA LEU A 27 5.38 -7.45 0.92
C LEU A 27 4.47 -8.68 1.01
N ASP A 28 4.50 -9.35 2.14
CA ASP A 28 3.74 -10.58 2.34
C ASP A 28 3.26 -10.71 3.79
N ILE A 29 2.66 -11.86 4.09
CA ILE A 29 2.08 -12.12 5.41
C ILE A 29 3.10 -12.02 6.54
N THR A 30 4.39 -12.21 6.26
CA THR A 30 5.43 -12.20 7.30
C THR A 30 5.79 -10.78 7.75
N ASN A 31 5.57 -9.76 6.91
CA ASN A 31 5.97 -8.39 7.22
C ASN A 31 4.83 -7.37 7.13
N ILE A 32 3.63 -7.81 6.74
CA ILE A 32 2.49 -6.91 6.54
C ILE A 32 2.12 -6.15 7.83
N ASP A 33 2.23 -6.80 8.99
CA ASP A 33 1.87 -6.17 10.26
C ASP A 33 2.82 -5.04 10.63
N ALA A 34 4.10 -5.16 10.25
CA ALA A 34 5.06 -4.08 10.49
C ALA A 34 4.67 -2.82 9.73
N LEU A 35 4.26 -2.98 8.47
CA LEU A 35 3.81 -1.87 7.65
C LEU A 35 2.51 -1.28 8.22
N ALA A 36 1.54 -2.13 8.53
CA ALA A 36 0.26 -1.68 9.07
C ALA A 36 0.45 -0.88 10.36
N SER A 37 1.31 -1.37 11.25
CA SER A 37 1.57 -0.69 12.53
C SER A 37 2.25 0.66 12.33
N ALA A 38 3.17 0.75 11.36
CA ALA A 38 3.87 2.00 11.09
C ALA A 38 2.95 3.08 10.51
N VAL A 39 1.94 2.67 9.75
CA VAL A 39 1.01 3.61 9.09
C VAL A 39 -0.16 3.98 9.99
N ALA A 40 -0.51 3.13 10.95
CA ALA A 40 -1.69 3.33 11.79
C ALA A 40 -1.76 4.71 12.50
N PRO A 41 -0.68 5.22 13.13
CA PRO A 41 -0.77 6.54 13.77
C PRO A 41 -1.10 7.66 12.79
N ALA A 42 -0.56 7.58 11.57
CA ALA A 42 -0.85 8.59 10.55
C ALA A 42 -2.30 8.52 10.09
N LEU A 43 -2.85 7.32 9.98
CA LEU A 43 -4.26 7.15 9.61
C LEU A 43 -5.20 7.68 10.69
N GLU A 44 -4.80 7.58 11.97
CA GLU A 44 -5.59 8.13 13.07
C GLU A 44 -5.72 9.64 12.98
N ARG A 45 -4.79 10.31 12.33
CA ARG A 45 -4.86 11.76 12.09
C ARG A 45 -5.77 12.12 10.94
N LYS A 46 -6.44 11.12 10.34
CA LYS A 46 -7.46 11.27 9.30
C LYS A 46 -6.97 12.10 8.11
N PRO A 47 -5.97 11.57 7.37
CA PRO A 47 -5.52 12.26 6.16
C PRO A 47 -6.65 12.34 5.14
N ALA A 48 -6.63 13.39 4.33
CA ALA A 48 -7.62 13.56 3.28
C ALA A 48 -7.32 12.65 2.09
N ARG A 49 -6.05 12.31 1.90
CA ARG A 49 -5.61 11.50 0.76
C ARG A 49 -4.47 10.59 1.17
N LEU A 50 -4.48 9.38 0.64
CA LEU A 50 -3.39 8.41 0.83
C LEU A 50 -2.84 8.04 -0.54
N VAL A 51 -1.54 8.24 -0.73
CA VAL A 51 -0.83 7.82 -1.93
C VAL A 51 0.11 6.69 -1.55
N ILE A 52 -0.02 5.55 -2.22
CA ILE A 52 0.82 4.38 -1.98
C ILE A 52 1.69 4.17 -3.22
N GLU A 53 3.00 4.36 -3.05
CA GLU A 53 3.97 4.23 -4.12
C GLU A 53 4.55 2.83 -4.08
N VAL A 54 4.31 2.03 -5.13
CA VAL A 54 4.70 0.62 -5.15
C VAL A 54 5.56 0.26 -6.36
N GLY A 55 6.15 1.25 -7.00
CA GLY A 55 6.96 1.03 -8.21
C GLY A 55 8.14 0.09 -8.01
N ASP A 56 8.68 0.00 -6.80
CA ASP A 56 9.81 -0.86 -6.48
C ASP A 56 9.41 -2.13 -5.74
N LEU A 57 8.13 -2.47 -5.69
CA LEU A 57 7.70 -3.76 -5.17
C LEU A 57 7.97 -4.86 -6.19
N ARG A 58 8.68 -5.89 -5.76
CA ARG A 58 8.94 -7.06 -6.59
C ARG A 58 7.89 -8.15 -6.37
N PHE A 59 7.22 -8.12 -5.23
CA PHE A 59 6.23 -9.12 -4.86
C PHE A 59 5.25 -8.53 -3.84
N ALA A 60 3.98 -8.86 -4.00
CA ALA A 60 2.95 -8.56 -3.02
C ALA A 60 1.89 -9.66 -3.09
N ASP A 61 1.54 -10.21 -1.93
CA ASP A 61 0.52 -11.26 -1.88
C ASP A 61 -0.85 -10.68 -1.52
N SER A 62 -1.83 -11.56 -1.33
CA SER A 62 -3.20 -11.14 -1.04
C SER A 62 -3.33 -10.39 0.28
N SER A 63 -2.43 -10.62 1.25
CA SER A 63 -2.48 -9.88 2.51
C SER A 63 -2.17 -8.40 2.30
N ALA A 64 -1.28 -8.08 1.35
CA ALA A 64 -1.00 -6.69 1.01
C ALA A 64 -2.22 -6.02 0.40
N ILE A 65 -2.88 -6.71 -0.54
CA ILE A 65 -4.07 -6.15 -1.19
C ILE A 65 -5.18 -5.95 -0.17
N ALA A 66 -5.37 -6.90 0.74
CA ALA A 66 -6.37 -6.76 1.80
C ALA A 66 -6.10 -5.56 2.70
N LEU A 67 -4.83 -5.30 3.03
CA LEU A 67 -4.45 -4.13 3.81
C LEU A 67 -4.79 -2.84 3.06
N TRP A 68 -4.45 -2.76 1.78
CA TRP A 68 -4.73 -1.57 0.98
C TRP A 68 -6.24 -1.32 0.86
N VAL A 69 -7.04 -2.37 0.74
CA VAL A 69 -8.50 -2.23 0.72
C VAL A 69 -9.01 -1.65 2.03
N ARG A 70 -8.46 -2.12 3.17
CA ARG A 70 -8.84 -1.55 4.48
C ARG A 70 -8.45 -0.08 4.56
N TRP A 71 -7.29 0.29 4.06
CA TRP A 71 -6.89 1.69 4.02
C TRP A 71 -7.82 2.52 3.15
N ALA A 72 -8.30 1.95 2.04
CA ALA A 72 -9.23 2.64 1.15
C ALA A 72 -10.55 2.97 1.84
N THR A 73 -10.94 2.20 2.85
CA THR A 73 -12.15 2.52 3.62
C THR A 73 -11.88 3.55 4.71
N ALA A 74 -10.62 3.76 5.08
CA ALA A 74 -10.23 4.66 6.16
C ALA A 74 -9.96 6.09 5.69
N VAL A 75 -9.74 6.30 4.39
CA VAL A 75 -9.43 7.62 3.84
C VAL A 75 -10.41 7.94 2.71
N PRO A 76 -10.74 9.24 2.51
CA PRO A 76 -11.67 9.63 1.43
C PRO A 76 -11.11 9.41 0.04
N ASP A 77 -9.80 9.52 -0.14
CA ASP A 77 -9.17 9.42 -1.44
C ASP A 77 -7.88 8.60 -1.32
N ILE A 78 -7.73 7.62 -2.19
CA ILE A 78 -6.56 6.74 -2.22
C ILE A 78 -6.06 6.65 -3.66
N GLU A 79 -4.75 6.49 -3.80
CA GLU A 79 -4.14 6.25 -5.12
C GLU A 79 -3.02 5.23 -4.94
N LEU A 80 -3.04 4.17 -5.76
CA LEU A 80 -1.96 3.21 -5.82
C LEU A 80 -1.14 3.53 -7.07
N ARG A 81 0.09 3.98 -6.86
CA ARG A 81 0.90 4.62 -7.91
C ARG A 81 2.05 3.76 -8.38
N HIS A 82 2.33 3.79 -9.68
CA HIS A 82 3.42 3.07 -10.34
C HIS A 82 3.33 1.57 -10.13
N VAL A 83 2.14 1.03 -10.27
CA VAL A 83 1.85 -0.39 -9.99
C VAL A 83 2.54 -1.26 -11.03
N PRO A 84 3.41 -2.22 -10.61
CA PRO A 84 4.02 -3.15 -11.56
C PRO A 84 2.97 -3.95 -12.34
N PRO A 85 3.27 -4.34 -13.59
CA PRO A 85 2.26 -5.00 -14.44
C PRO A 85 1.62 -6.24 -13.83
N LEU A 86 2.40 -7.10 -13.17
CA LEU A 86 1.85 -8.30 -12.58
C LEU A 86 0.87 -7.97 -11.45
N LEU A 87 1.25 -7.03 -10.58
CA LEU A 87 0.39 -6.60 -9.49
C LEU A 87 -0.87 -5.93 -10.02
N ARG A 88 -0.75 -5.13 -11.07
CA ARG A 88 -1.91 -4.49 -11.70
C ARG A 88 -2.91 -5.54 -12.20
N ARG A 89 -2.40 -6.63 -12.78
CA ARG A 89 -3.27 -7.71 -13.27
C ARG A 89 -3.99 -8.41 -12.12
N VAL A 90 -3.30 -8.64 -11.01
CA VAL A 90 -3.90 -9.27 -9.83
C VAL A 90 -5.01 -8.38 -9.26
N VAL A 91 -4.73 -7.09 -9.11
CA VAL A 91 -5.71 -6.13 -8.60
C VAL A 91 -6.93 -6.07 -9.53
N ALA A 92 -6.69 -6.06 -10.84
CA ALA A 92 -7.77 -6.02 -11.82
C ALA A 92 -8.61 -7.29 -11.78
N SER A 93 -7.97 -8.46 -11.62
CA SER A 93 -8.69 -9.73 -11.57
C SER A 93 -9.57 -9.85 -10.32
N MET A 94 -9.23 -9.10 -9.26
CA MET A 94 -10.04 -9.03 -8.05
C MET A 94 -11.11 -7.94 -8.10
N GLY A 95 -11.21 -7.20 -9.22
CA GLY A 95 -12.20 -6.15 -9.37
C GLY A 95 -11.90 -4.90 -8.54
N LEU A 96 -10.64 -4.67 -8.19
CA LEU A 96 -10.27 -3.61 -7.25
C LEU A 96 -9.58 -2.39 -7.89
N THR A 97 -9.51 -2.34 -9.22
CA THR A 97 -8.81 -1.27 -9.92
C THR A 97 -9.37 0.11 -9.54
N GLU A 98 -10.68 0.25 -9.47
CA GLU A 98 -11.31 1.50 -9.10
C GLU A 98 -11.28 1.74 -7.60
N THR A 99 -11.43 0.67 -6.80
CA THR A 99 -11.40 0.78 -5.34
C THR A 99 -10.06 1.35 -4.86
N LEU A 100 -8.97 0.88 -5.45
CA LEU A 100 -7.62 1.31 -5.07
C LEU A 100 -7.10 2.45 -5.93
N LYS A 101 -7.86 2.86 -6.95
CA LYS A 101 -7.49 3.92 -7.89
C LYS A 101 -6.08 3.73 -8.43
N VAL A 102 -5.91 2.59 -9.09
CA VAL A 102 -4.62 2.22 -9.68
C VAL A 102 -4.26 3.20 -10.78
N SER A 103 -3.08 3.81 -10.66
CA SER A 103 -2.54 4.69 -11.69
C SER A 103 -1.24 4.13 -12.23
N SER A 104 -0.88 4.56 -13.40
CA SER A 104 0.34 4.10 -14.08
C SER A 104 1.60 4.60 -13.41
#